data_688dbb34da6e1092e2beb98d0151575f
#
_entry.id   688dbb34da6e1092e2beb98d0151575f
#
_cell.length_a   1.000
_cell.length_b   1.000
_cell.length_c   1.000
_cell.angle_alpha   90.00
_cell.angle_beta   90.00
_cell.angle_gamma   90.00
#
_symmetry.space_group_name_H-M   'P 1'
#
loop_
_entity.id
_entity.type
_entity.pdbx_description
1 polymer ?
#
loop_
_entity_poly.entity_id
_entity_poly.type
_entity_poly.pdbx_seq_one_letter_code
_entity_poly.pdbx_strand_id
1 'polypeptide(L)'
;MRFLHLSDLHLGKRVCEFSMLEDQRYILEEILTLLDETPVDGVLLAGDLYDKPVPPAEAVRLLDWFLTQLATRKLPVFAISGNHDSADRVAFGAALLADSRVYVSPVFTGAPQPIPLQDAHGTVDVYLLPFLKPAMVRHVWPDEPIESYNDALACVLRHCTPDPGHRSVLVAHQFVAGAAACESEEPSVGGVDSVDAALFDAFDYVALGHLHSPQKVGRETLRYCGTPLKYSFSEAGQCLSLIHISEPTRR
;
A
#
# COMPACT_ATOMS: atom_id res chain seq x y z
N MET A 1 -4.31 -17.81 3.19
CA MET A 1 -5.14 -16.59 3.11
C MET A 1 -5.08 -15.98 1.73
N ARG A 2 -6.13 -15.32 1.32
CA ARG A 2 -6.28 -14.63 0.04
C ARG A 2 -6.55 -13.15 0.32
N PHE A 3 -5.75 -12.26 -0.25
CA PHE A 3 -5.89 -10.82 -0.07
C PHE A 3 -6.23 -10.12 -1.38
N LEU A 4 -7.12 -9.13 -1.31
CA LEU A 4 -7.24 -8.12 -2.35
C LEU A 4 -6.15 -7.08 -2.12
N HIS A 5 -5.32 -6.82 -3.13
CA HIS A 5 -4.27 -5.81 -3.08
C HIS A 5 -4.64 -4.65 -4.01
N LEU A 6 -4.81 -3.47 -3.42
CA LEU A 6 -5.09 -2.20 -4.07
C LEU A 6 -4.05 -1.16 -3.66
N SER A 7 -3.77 -0.20 -4.51
CA SER A 7 -2.95 0.97 -4.22
C SER A 7 -3.32 2.15 -5.11
N ASP A 8 -2.74 3.29 -4.83
CA ASP A 8 -2.75 4.45 -5.73
C ASP A 8 -4.18 4.84 -6.15
N LEU A 9 -5.09 4.91 -5.16
CA LEU A 9 -6.49 5.30 -5.39
C LEU A 9 -6.60 6.76 -5.82
N HIS A 10 -5.66 7.61 -5.38
CA HIS A 10 -5.60 9.04 -5.68
C HIS A 10 -6.97 9.73 -5.61
N LEU A 11 -7.75 9.45 -4.55
CA LEU A 11 -9.09 10.02 -4.41
C LEU A 11 -9.08 11.54 -4.44
N GLY A 12 -9.92 12.10 -5.30
CA GLY A 12 -9.98 13.54 -5.56
C GLY A 12 -9.07 14.03 -6.68
N LYS A 13 -8.43 13.12 -7.43
CA LYS A 13 -7.62 13.45 -8.61
C LYS A 13 -8.44 14.14 -9.68
N ARG A 14 -7.79 15.07 -10.39
CA ARG A 14 -8.33 15.73 -11.57
C ARG A 14 -7.41 15.44 -12.75
N VAL A 15 -7.99 15.06 -13.87
CA VAL A 15 -7.28 14.85 -15.14
C VAL A 15 -7.79 15.88 -16.15
N CYS A 16 -6.93 16.69 -16.71
CA CYS A 16 -7.29 17.78 -17.64
C CYS A 16 -8.46 18.64 -17.10
N GLU A 17 -8.39 19.04 -15.83
CA GLU A 17 -9.42 19.82 -15.11
C GLU A 17 -10.75 19.09 -14.83
N PHE A 18 -10.93 17.85 -15.30
CA PHE A 18 -12.10 17.02 -14.99
C PHE A 18 -11.89 16.29 -13.65
N SER A 19 -12.91 16.31 -12.80
CA SER A 19 -12.92 15.54 -11.56
C SER A 19 -13.13 14.07 -11.85
N MET A 20 -12.27 13.21 -11.27
CA MET A 20 -12.38 11.76 -11.39
C MET A 20 -13.26 11.11 -10.31
N LEU A 21 -13.88 11.91 -9.42
CA LEU A 21 -14.58 11.37 -8.24
C LEU A 21 -15.73 10.41 -8.57
N GLU A 22 -16.47 10.68 -9.66
CA GLU A 22 -17.56 9.80 -10.10
C GLU A 22 -17.01 8.46 -10.61
N ASP A 23 -15.97 8.52 -11.43
CA ASP A 23 -15.29 7.31 -11.93
C ASP A 23 -14.63 6.53 -10.77
N GLN A 24 -14.04 7.25 -9.81
CA GLN A 24 -13.47 6.64 -8.60
C GLN A 24 -14.53 5.94 -7.75
N ARG A 25 -15.70 6.55 -7.60
CA ARG A 25 -16.83 5.90 -6.94
C ARG A 25 -17.26 4.65 -7.69
N TYR A 26 -17.45 4.76 -8.99
CA TYR A 26 -17.86 3.64 -9.83
C TYR A 26 -16.91 2.44 -9.72
N ILE A 27 -15.60 2.66 -9.84
CA ILE A 27 -14.65 1.54 -9.75
C ILE A 27 -14.60 0.92 -8.34
N LEU A 28 -14.77 1.72 -7.28
CA LEU A 28 -14.86 1.19 -5.92
C LEU A 28 -16.13 0.35 -5.73
N GLU A 29 -17.26 0.71 -6.35
CA GLU A 29 -18.49 -0.09 -6.35
C GLU A 29 -18.30 -1.41 -7.10
N GLU A 30 -17.61 -1.41 -8.25
CA GLU A 30 -17.24 -2.63 -8.99
C GLU A 30 -16.33 -3.54 -8.15
N ILE A 31 -15.35 -2.96 -7.44
CA ILE A 31 -14.48 -3.71 -6.54
C ILE A 31 -15.28 -4.36 -5.40
N LEU A 32 -16.25 -3.65 -4.82
CA LEU A 32 -17.12 -4.22 -3.77
C LEU A 32 -17.99 -5.36 -4.32
N THR A 33 -18.52 -5.21 -5.53
CA THR A 33 -19.29 -6.27 -6.21
C THR A 33 -18.43 -7.52 -6.40
N LEU A 34 -17.21 -7.34 -6.85
CA LEU A 34 -16.28 -8.44 -7.04
C LEU A 34 -15.89 -9.12 -5.72
N LEU A 35 -15.74 -8.36 -4.62
CA LEU A 35 -15.53 -8.92 -3.27
C LEU A 35 -16.71 -9.77 -2.80
N ASP A 36 -17.94 -9.42 -3.20
CA ASP A 36 -19.13 -10.20 -2.88
C ASP A 36 -19.17 -11.51 -3.69
N GLU A 37 -18.59 -11.55 -4.88
CA GLU A 37 -18.49 -12.73 -5.75
C GLU A 37 -17.26 -13.59 -5.46
N THR A 38 -16.17 -12.98 -5.02
CA THR A 38 -14.87 -13.65 -4.81
C THR A 38 -14.44 -13.53 -3.35
N PRO A 39 -14.55 -14.60 -2.55
CA PRO A 39 -14.16 -14.56 -1.14
C PRO A 39 -12.67 -14.25 -0.97
N VAL A 40 -12.40 -13.25 -0.12
CA VAL A 40 -11.05 -12.87 0.34
C VAL A 40 -11.01 -12.83 1.86
N ASP A 41 -9.82 -12.96 2.43
CA ASP A 41 -9.60 -12.94 3.87
C ASP A 41 -9.22 -11.53 4.38
N GLY A 42 -8.92 -10.59 3.47
CA GLY A 42 -8.61 -9.19 3.81
C GLY A 42 -8.26 -8.34 2.60
N VAL A 43 -8.15 -7.04 2.83
CA VAL A 43 -7.84 -6.02 1.82
C VAL A 43 -6.58 -5.27 2.22
N LEU A 44 -5.61 -5.18 1.31
CA LEU A 44 -4.38 -4.41 1.45
C LEU A 44 -4.51 -3.13 0.62
N LEU A 45 -4.36 -1.96 1.26
CA LEU A 45 -4.36 -0.64 0.63
C LEU A 45 -2.93 -0.07 0.74
N ALA A 46 -2.15 -0.23 -0.32
CA ALA A 46 -0.72 0.04 -0.30
C ALA A 46 -0.36 1.51 -0.63
N GLY A 47 -1.04 2.47 -0.01
CA GLY A 47 -0.71 3.88 -0.06
C GLY A 47 -1.36 4.67 -1.19
N ASP A 48 -1.12 5.97 -1.19
CA ASP A 48 -1.70 6.98 -2.08
C ASP A 48 -3.23 6.88 -2.15
N LEU A 49 -3.83 6.92 -0.95
CA LEU A 49 -5.28 6.89 -0.79
C LEU A 49 -5.91 8.17 -1.36
N TYR A 50 -5.23 9.30 -1.17
CA TYR A 50 -5.64 10.61 -1.70
C TYR A 50 -4.64 11.14 -2.72
N ASP A 51 -5.11 11.98 -3.64
CA ASP A 51 -4.26 12.66 -4.62
C ASP A 51 -3.37 13.75 -4.01
N LYS A 52 -3.75 14.29 -2.86
CA LYS A 52 -3.03 15.39 -2.19
C LYS A 52 -3.06 15.26 -0.67
N PRO A 53 -2.03 15.77 0.03
CA PRO A 53 -1.98 15.74 1.49
C PRO A 53 -3.17 16.45 2.18
N VAL A 54 -3.82 17.39 1.49
CA VAL A 54 -5.07 18.02 1.91
C VAL A 54 -6.15 17.70 0.88
N PRO A 55 -6.83 16.55 1.03
CA PRO A 55 -7.86 16.13 0.07
C PRO A 55 -9.12 16.99 0.16
N PRO A 56 -9.88 17.11 -0.94
CA PRO A 56 -11.20 17.73 -0.90
C PRO A 56 -12.17 16.88 -0.05
N ALA A 57 -13.16 17.52 0.55
CA ALA A 57 -14.11 16.86 1.46
C ALA A 57 -14.86 15.69 0.79
N GLU A 58 -15.12 15.80 -0.51
CA GLU A 58 -15.75 14.74 -1.31
C GLU A 58 -14.89 13.47 -1.37
N ALA A 59 -13.58 13.62 -1.52
CA ALA A 59 -12.64 12.48 -1.51
C ALA A 59 -12.58 11.83 -0.12
N VAL A 60 -12.59 12.63 0.94
CA VAL A 60 -12.65 12.11 2.32
C VAL A 60 -13.91 11.29 2.54
N ARG A 61 -15.09 11.82 2.11
CA ARG A 61 -16.35 11.08 2.21
C ARG A 61 -16.37 9.80 1.37
N LEU A 62 -15.68 9.79 0.23
CA LEU A 62 -15.59 8.61 -0.62
C LEU A 62 -14.74 7.51 0.01
N LEU A 63 -13.60 7.87 0.61
CA LEU A 63 -12.78 6.90 1.34
C LEU A 63 -13.51 6.36 2.58
N ASP A 64 -14.12 7.24 3.38
CA ASP A 64 -14.92 6.86 4.53
C ASP A 64 -16.02 5.86 4.17
N TRP A 65 -16.77 6.16 3.10
CA TRP A 65 -17.78 5.26 2.57
C TRP A 65 -17.18 3.90 2.18
N PHE A 66 -16.08 3.87 1.44
CA PHE A 66 -15.45 2.63 0.98
C PHE A 66 -14.97 1.77 2.16
N LEU A 67 -14.25 2.37 3.12
CA LEU A 67 -13.81 1.68 4.34
C LEU A 67 -15.00 1.14 5.15
N THR A 68 -16.10 1.90 5.23
CA THR A 68 -17.34 1.47 5.89
C THR A 68 -17.95 0.26 5.18
N GLN A 69 -17.97 0.24 3.83
CA GLN A 69 -18.47 -0.91 3.06
C GLN A 69 -17.61 -2.18 3.30
N LEU A 70 -16.28 -2.04 3.40
CA LEU A 70 -15.37 -3.14 3.72
C LEU A 70 -15.59 -3.64 5.17
N ALA A 71 -15.68 -2.74 6.13
CA ALA A 71 -15.93 -3.06 7.53
C ALA A 71 -17.29 -3.78 7.73
N THR A 72 -18.33 -3.35 7.00
CA THR A 72 -19.66 -4.01 7.03
C THR A 72 -19.60 -5.46 6.53
N ARG A 73 -18.70 -5.75 5.60
CA ARG A 73 -18.40 -7.11 5.12
C ARG A 73 -17.52 -7.91 6.07
N LYS A 74 -17.10 -7.30 7.21
CA LYS A 74 -16.20 -7.87 8.22
C LYS A 74 -14.83 -8.25 7.64
N LEU A 75 -14.44 -7.67 6.54
CA LEU A 75 -13.12 -7.86 5.96
C LEU A 75 -12.10 -7.01 6.73
N PRO A 76 -11.00 -7.60 7.21
CA PRO A 76 -9.90 -6.82 7.74
C PRO A 76 -9.26 -6.00 6.62
N VAL A 77 -9.03 -4.72 6.89
CA VAL A 77 -8.40 -3.77 5.98
C VAL A 77 -7.07 -3.35 6.56
N PHE A 78 -6.03 -3.33 5.73
CA PHE A 78 -4.67 -2.96 6.08
C PHE A 78 -4.24 -1.81 5.17
N ALA A 79 -4.25 -0.60 5.70
CA ALA A 79 -4.00 0.61 4.93
C ALA A 79 -2.72 1.31 5.39
N ILE A 80 -1.96 1.83 4.44
CA ILE A 80 -0.80 2.69 4.71
C ILE A 80 -0.96 4.03 3.99
N SER A 81 -0.22 5.04 4.42
CA SER A 81 -0.06 6.28 3.65
C SER A 81 1.06 6.13 2.61
N GLY A 82 0.84 6.70 1.42
CA GLY A 82 1.85 6.86 0.38
C GLY A 82 2.53 8.24 0.40
N ASN A 83 3.19 8.60 -0.70
CA ASN A 83 3.91 9.89 -0.79
C ASN A 83 3.01 11.09 -1.08
N HIS A 84 1.83 10.88 -1.66
CA HIS A 84 0.79 11.92 -1.85
C HIS A 84 -0.03 12.18 -0.59
N ASP A 85 -0.08 11.21 0.32
CA ASP A 85 -0.87 11.31 1.53
C ASP A 85 -0.20 12.17 2.63
N SER A 86 -1.03 12.71 3.52
CA SER A 86 -0.56 13.14 4.84
C SER A 86 -0.69 11.97 5.81
N ALA A 87 0.42 11.44 6.30
CA ALA A 87 0.43 10.32 7.24
C ALA A 87 -0.40 10.63 8.50
N ASP A 88 -0.33 11.87 9.03
CA ASP A 88 -1.13 12.29 10.19
C ASP A 88 -2.64 12.24 9.92
N ARG A 89 -3.07 12.62 8.71
CA ARG A 89 -4.49 12.63 8.34
C ARG A 89 -5.02 11.23 8.08
N VAL A 90 -4.21 10.39 7.44
CA VAL A 90 -4.56 8.99 7.18
C VAL A 90 -4.62 8.21 8.49
N ALA A 91 -3.68 8.45 9.41
CA ALA A 91 -3.64 7.81 10.72
C ALA A 91 -4.69 8.35 11.72
N PHE A 92 -5.44 9.42 11.36
CA PHE A 92 -6.46 9.97 12.25
C PHE A 92 -7.52 8.91 12.60
N GLY A 93 -7.71 8.70 13.90
CA GLY A 93 -8.68 7.72 14.40
C GLY A 93 -8.26 6.25 14.25
N ALA A 94 -7.01 5.94 13.86
CA ALA A 94 -6.54 4.58 13.62
C ALA A 94 -6.84 3.61 14.78
N ALA A 95 -6.68 4.07 16.03
CA ALA A 95 -6.97 3.24 17.20
C ALA A 95 -8.47 2.88 17.31
N LEU A 96 -9.38 3.79 16.93
CA LEU A 96 -10.82 3.53 16.91
C LEU A 96 -11.21 2.62 15.74
N LEU A 97 -10.58 2.80 14.59
CA LEU A 97 -10.82 2.00 13.39
C LEU A 97 -10.39 0.53 13.59
N ALA A 98 -9.38 0.28 14.40
CA ALA A 98 -8.88 -1.06 14.69
C ALA A 98 -9.96 -1.97 15.33
N ASP A 99 -10.88 -1.41 16.13
CA ASP A 99 -12.02 -2.15 16.69
C ASP A 99 -12.95 -2.69 15.60
N SER A 100 -12.98 -2.02 14.44
CA SER A 100 -13.73 -2.44 13.26
C SER A 100 -12.88 -3.26 12.26
N ARG A 101 -11.68 -3.69 12.69
CA ARG A 101 -10.69 -4.42 11.88
C ARG A 101 -10.16 -3.61 10.68
N VAL A 102 -10.19 -2.29 10.75
CA VAL A 102 -9.53 -1.38 9.81
C VAL A 102 -8.24 -0.91 10.44
N TYR A 103 -7.14 -1.51 10.04
CA TYR A 103 -5.81 -1.24 10.55
C TYR A 103 -5.13 -0.23 9.63
N VAL A 104 -4.85 0.93 10.18
CA VAL A 104 -4.16 2.01 9.46
C VAL A 104 -2.76 2.18 10.04
N SER A 105 -1.76 2.28 9.18
CA SER A 105 -0.39 2.55 9.66
C SER A 105 -0.34 3.85 10.46
N PRO A 106 0.33 3.87 11.62
CA PRO A 106 0.59 5.10 12.32
C PRO A 106 1.56 5.98 11.52
N VAL A 107 1.71 7.23 11.90
CA VAL A 107 2.86 8.05 11.50
C VAL A 107 4.12 7.29 11.88
N PHE A 108 5.13 7.30 10.99
CA PHE A 108 6.35 6.53 11.21
C PHE A 108 7.08 6.96 12.49
N THR A 109 7.24 6.03 13.41
CA THR A 109 7.95 6.21 14.69
C THR A 109 8.92 5.08 15.01
N GLY A 110 9.11 4.14 14.09
CA GLY A 110 9.97 2.98 14.28
C GLY A 110 9.56 1.79 13.39
N ALA A 111 10.13 0.63 13.66
CA ALA A 111 9.83 -0.57 12.90
C ALA A 111 8.36 -0.98 13.01
N PRO A 112 7.71 -1.38 11.90
CA PRO A 112 6.32 -1.81 11.91
C PRO A 112 6.15 -3.07 12.78
N GLN A 113 5.06 -3.10 13.54
CA GLN A 113 4.71 -4.26 14.36
C GLN A 113 3.78 -5.20 13.61
N PRO A 114 3.85 -6.52 13.84
CA PRO A 114 2.97 -7.47 13.20
C PRO A 114 1.52 -7.34 13.66
N ILE A 115 0.59 -7.45 12.72
CA ILE A 115 -0.84 -7.60 12.97
C ILE A 115 -1.19 -9.05 12.62
N PRO A 116 -1.39 -9.93 13.62
CA PRO A 116 -1.57 -11.35 13.36
C PRO A 116 -2.99 -11.68 12.87
N LEU A 117 -3.05 -12.50 11.82
CA LEU A 117 -4.25 -13.18 11.36
C LEU A 117 -4.07 -14.69 11.49
N GLN A 118 -5.19 -15.42 11.56
CA GLN A 118 -5.17 -16.88 11.67
C GLN A 118 -5.98 -17.53 10.54
N ASP A 119 -5.42 -18.58 9.95
CA ASP A 119 -6.15 -19.49 9.06
C ASP A 119 -5.85 -20.96 9.38
N ALA A 120 -6.37 -21.88 8.57
CA ALA A 120 -6.16 -23.32 8.74
C ALA A 120 -4.67 -23.76 8.63
N HIS A 121 -3.80 -22.89 8.14
CA HIS A 121 -2.38 -23.17 7.93
C HIS A 121 -1.47 -22.44 8.94
N GLY A 122 -2.03 -21.77 9.93
CA GLY A 122 -1.31 -21.05 10.99
C GLY A 122 -1.40 -19.54 10.86
N THR A 123 -0.47 -18.84 11.51
CA THR A 123 -0.44 -17.38 11.58
C THR A 123 0.06 -16.74 10.28
N VAL A 124 -0.54 -15.61 9.94
CA VAL A 124 -0.04 -14.65 8.94
C VAL A 124 0.11 -13.31 9.61
N ASP A 125 1.33 -12.80 9.69
CA ASP A 125 1.65 -11.49 10.23
C ASP A 125 1.65 -10.44 9.12
N VAL A 126 0.81 -9.42 9.25
CA VAL A 126 0.75 -8.30 8.31
C VAL A 126 1.48 -7.10 8.92
N TYR A 127 2.46 -6.57 8.19
CA TYR A 127 3.27 -5.42 8.57
C TYR A 127 2.89 -4.22 7.72
N LEU A 128 2.63 -3.07 8.35
CA LEU A 128 2.24 -1.83 7.68
C LEU A 128 3.40 -0.84 7.71
N LEU A 129 4.03 -0.62 6.56
CA LEU A 129 5.14 0.31 6.41
C LEU A 129 4.70 1.48 5.51
N PRO A 130 4.39 2.67 6.08
CA PRO A 130 4.04 3.84 5.29
C PRO A 130 5.22 4.30 4.43
N PHE A 131 4.96 5.20 3.47
CA PHE A 131 6.02 5.81 2.68
C PHE A 131 7.10 6.43 3.56
N LEU A 132 8.35 6.11 3.28
CA LEU A 132 9.51 6.55 4.05
C LEU A 132 10.34 7.58 3.28
N LYS A 133 10.79 8.60 4.01
CA LYS A 133 11.88 9.49 3.57
C LYS A 133 13.09 9.29 4.50
N PRO A 134 14.33 9.40 3.99
CA PRO A 134 15.53 9.24 4.81
C PRO A 134 15.54 10.11 6.07
N ALA A 135 15.02 11.34 5.98
CA ALA A 135 14.94 12.26 7.11
C ALA A 135 14.04 11.74 8.25
N MET A 136 12.97 11.01 7.93
CA MET A 136 12.07 10.42 8.94
C MET A 136 12.79 9.31 9.72
N VAL A 137 13.56 8.48 9.02
CA VAL A 137 14.27 7.37 9.62
C VAL A 137 15.45 7.86 10.45
N ARG A 138 16.21 8.87 9.98
CA ARG A 138 17.25 9.54 10.78
C ARG A 138 16.72 10.16 12.07
N HIS A 139 15.47 10.62 12.08
CA HIS A 139 14.87 11.16 13.30
C HIS A 139 14.67 10.09 14.36
N VAL A 140 14.35 8.87 13.97
CA VAL A 140 14.13 7.72 14.87
C VAL A 140 15.45 7.07 15.27
N TRP A 141 16.39 6.93 14.35
CA TRP A 141 17.70 6.32 14.56
C TRP A 141 18.82 7.31 14.15
N PRO A 142 19.13 8.30 14.98
CA PRO A 142 20.07 9.38 14.62
C PRO A 142 21.52 8.91 14.47
N ASP A 143 21.88 7.78 15.08
CA ASP A 143 23.24 7.22 15.03
C ASP A 143 23.47 6.31 13.81
N GLU A 144 22.42 6.00 13.04
CA GLU A 144 22.52 5.17 11.85
C GLU A 144 22.95 5.99 10.62
N PRO A 145 23.88 5.48 9.79
CA PRO A 145 24.35 6.17 8.58
C PRO A 145 23.31 6.06 7.46
N ILE A 146 22.33 6.97 7.45
CA ILE A 146 21.22 6.96 6.49
C ILE A 146 21.40 8.14 5.52
N GLU A 147 21.84 7.88 4.29
CA GLU A 147 22.05 8.88 3.25
C GLU A 147 21.00 8.79 2.14
N SER A 148 20.53 7.58 1.82
CA SER A 148 19.61 7.28 0.74
C SER A 148 18.29 6.66 1.23
N TYR A 149 17.32 6.55 0.32
CA TYR A 149 16.08 5.78 0.57
C TYR A 149 16.37 4.30 0.82
N ASN A 150 17.38 3.76 0.14
CA ASN A 150 17.81 2.38 0.32
C ASN A 150 18.37 2.16 1.75
N ASP A 151 19.20 3.07 2.26
CA ASP A 151 19.71 2.96 3.63
C ASP A 151 18.60 3.10 4.65
N ALA A 152 17.65 4.01 4.40
CA ALA A 152 16.49 4.22 5.26
C ALA A 152 15.65 2.95 5.37
N LEU A 153 15.28 2.35 4.23
CA LEU A 153 14.51 1.11 4.20
C LEU A 153 15.29 -0.04 4.83
N ALA A 154 16.58 -0.20 4.50
CA ALA A 154 17.44 -1.22 5.08
C ALA A 154 17.52 -1.10 6.61
N CYS A 155 17.64 0.12 7.14
CA CYS A 155 17.63 0.37 8.58
C CYS A 155 16.30 -0.10 9.21
N VAL A 156 15.16 0.33 8.67
CA VAL A 156 13.85 -0.06 9.20
C VAL A 156 13.64 -1.57 9.17
N LEU A 157 13.97 -2.23 8.05
CA LEU A 157 13.76 -3.68 7.89
C LEU A 157 14.72 -4.52 8.75
N ARG A 158 15.92 -4.02 9.09
CA ARG A 158 16.78 -4.66 10.09
C ARG A 158 16.16 -4.70 11.49
N HIS A 159 15.34 -3.70 11.82
CA HIS A 159 14.61 -3.65 13.09
C HIS A 159 13.24 -4.33 13.02
N CYS A 160 12.84 -4.82 11.83
CA CYS A 160 11.61 -5.55 11.60
C CYS A 160 11.95 -7.02 11.31
N THR A 161 11.91 -7.88 12.34
CA THR A 161 12.23 -9.29 12.20
C THR A 161 10.96 -10.12 12.18
N PRO A 162 10.49 -10.59 11.01
CA PRO A 162 9.37 -11.52 10.91
C PRO A 162 9.67 -12.82 11.66
N ASP A 163 8.68 -13.37 12.36
CA ASP A 163 8.79 -14.67 13.00
C ASP A 163 8.92 -15.77 11.92
N PRO A 164 10.01 -16.57 11.91
CA PRO A 164 10.19 -17.60 10.89
C PRO A 164 9.16 -18.75 10.98
N GLY A 165 8.41 -18.84 12.07
CA GLY A 165 7.29 -19.77 12.25
C GLY A 165 5.98 -19.29 11.65
N HIS A 166 5.89 -18.02 11.28
CA HIS A 166 4.73 -17.39 10.70
C HIS A 166 4.94 -17.06 9.22
N ARG A 167 3.86 -16.97 8.47
CA ARG A 167 3.88 -16.35 7.14
C ARG A 167 3.82 -14.85 7.31
N SER A 168 4.52 -14.11 6.46
CA SER A 168 4.67 -12.67 6.60
C SER A 168 4.24 -11.91 5.33
N VAL A 169 3.43 -10.88 5.52
CA VAL A 169 2.99 -9.96 4.46
C VAL A 169 3.43 -8.55 4.84
N LEU A 170 4.20 -7.90 3.97
CA LEU A 170 4.54 -6.49 4.12
C LEU A 170 3.70 -5.65 3.15
N VAL A 171 3.06 -4.61 3.64
CA VAL A 171 2.43 -3.57 2.83
C VAL A 171 3.35 -2.36 2.85
N ALA A 172 3.83 -1.92 1.69
CA ALA A 172 4.79 -0.83 1.56
C ALA A 172 4.51 0.05 0.34
N HIS A 173 5.01 1.29 0.36
CA HIS A 173 4.83 2.25 -0.73
C HIS A 173 6.19 2.86 -1.07
N GLN A 174 6.96 2.20 -1.95
CA GLN A 174 8.33 2.58 -2.30
C GLN A 174 8.62 2.27 -3.77
N PHE A 175 9.53 3.05 -4.38
CA PHE A 175 10.03 2.75 -5.71
C PHE A 175 11.15 1.69 -5.63
N VAL A 176 10.90 0.51 -6.17
CA VAL A 176 11.87 -0.60 -6.15
C VAL A 176 12.67 -0.61 -7.45
N ALA A 177 13.98 -0.68 -7.35
CA ALA A 177 14.88 -0.70 -8.51
C ALA A 177 14.56 -1.87 -9.45
N GLY A 178 14.58 -1.60 -10.76
CA GLY A 178 14.25 -2.57 -11.80
C GLY A 178 12.77 -2.64 -12.18
N ALA A 179 11.90 -1.90 -11.48
CA ALA A 179 10.52 -1.69 -11.91
C ALA A 179 10.43 -0.63 -13.01
N ALA A 180 9.42 -0.76 -13.88
CA ALA A 180 9.14 0.21 -14.94
C ALA A 180 8.17 1.28 -14.42
N ALA A 181 8.58 2.55 -14.50
CA ALA A 181 7.75 3.71 -14.16
C ALA A 181 6.97 4.21 -15.38
N CYS A 182 5.81 4.83 -15.14
CA CYS A 182 5.00 5.55 -16.13
C CYS A 182 5.24 7.07 -16.04
N GLU A 183 4.78 7.82 -17.05
CA GLU A 183 4.91 9.29 -17.07
C GLU A 183 4.06 10.00 -15.98
N SER A 184 3.04 9.33 -15.45
CA SER A 184 2.18 9.86 -14.39
C SER A 184 2.79 9.79 -13.00
N GLU A 185 3.84 9.01 -12.84
CA GLU A 185 4.62 8.91 -11.61
C GLU A 185 5.71 9.98 -11.67
N GLU A 186 5.96 10.67 -10.57
CA GLU A 186 7.06 11.64 -10.45
C GLU A 186 8.30 10.95 -9.87
N PRO A 187 9.06 10.16 -10.68
CA PRO A 187 10.30 9.59 -10.19
C PRO A 187 11.28 10.72 -9.91
N SER A 188 11.97 10.65 -8.79
CA SER A 188 13.02 11.60 -8.49
C SER A 188 14.09 11.57 -9.57
N VAL A 189 14.58 12.74 -9.96
CA VAL A 189 15.62 12.89 -10.99
C VAL A 189 16.84 12.03 -10.61
N GLY A 190 17.17 11.06 -11.47
CA GLY A 190 18.33 10.18 -11.27
C GLY A 190 18.06 8.92 -10.43
N GLY A 191 16.79 8.59 -10.11
CA GLY A 191 16.45 7.36 -9.37
C GLY A 191 16.94 7.34 -7.91
N VAL A 192 17.12 8.52 -7.32
CA VAL A 192 17.65 8.70 -5.95
C VAL A 192 16.74 8.09 -4.88
N ASP A 193 15.47 7.86 -5.20
CA ASP A 193 14.43 7.30 -4.33
C ASP A 193 14.27 5.79 -4.47
N SER A 194 15.02 5.14 -5.36
CA SER A 194 14.92 3.69 -5.57
C SER A 194 15.54 2.89 -4.42
N VAL A 195 14.90 1.74 -4.11
CA VAL A 195 15.35 0.80 -3.10
C VAL A 195 15.61 -0.58 -3.73
N ASP A 196 16.53 -1.36 -3.16
CA ASP A 196 16.86 -2.69 -3.65
C ASP A 196 15.75 -3.71 -3.32
N ALA A 197 15.35 -4.50 -4.31
CA ALA A 197 14.37 -5.58 -4.15
C ALA A 197 14.80 -6.63 -3.10
N ALA A 198 16.11 -6.87 -2.93
CA ALA A 198 16.64 -7.84 -1.97
C ALA A 198 16.33 -7.48 -0.51
N LEU A 199 16.07 -6.21 -0.20
CA LEU A 199 15.68 -5.79 1.16
C LEU A 199 14.38 -6.45 1.64
N PHE A 200 13.53 -6.87 0.71
CA PHE A 200 12.24 -7.47 1.01
C PHE A 200 12.27 -9.00 1.15
N ASP A 201 13.43 -9.65 1.03
CA ASP A 201 13.53 -11.12 0.97
C ASP A 201 13.08 -11.83 2.24
N ALA A 202 13.03 -11.13 3.38
CA ALA A 202 12.53 -11.68 4.64
C ALA A 202 11.02 -11.93 4.66
N PHE A 203 10.26 -11.36 3.71
CA PHE A 203 8.80 -11.46 3.66
C PHE A 203 8.34 -12.46 2.59
N ASP A 204 7.30 -13.24 2.89
CA ASP A 204 6.70 -14.18 1.94
C ASP A 204 5.96 -13.46 0.81
N TYR A 205 5.27 -12.37 1.14
CA TYR A 205 4.61 -11.51 0.17
C TYR A 205 4.82 -10.03 0.50
N VAL A 206 5.05 -9.22 -0.54
CA VAL A 206 5.16 -7.76 -0.40
C VAL A 206 4.17 -7.09 -1.35
N ALA A 207 3.21 -6.40 -0.76
CA ALA A 207 2.22 -5.59 -1.45
C ALA A 207 2.76 -4.17 -1.62
N LEU A 208 3.17 -3.83 -2.85
CA LEU A 208 3.73 -2.52 -3.18
C LEU A 208 2.68 -1.61 -3.81
N GLY A 209 2.67 -0.34 -3.40
CA GLY A 209 2.11 0.78 -4.12
C GLY A 209 3.21 1.72 -4.62
N HIS A 210 2.83 2.81 -5.26
CA HIS A 210 3.64 3.86 -5.86
C HIS A 210 3.70 3.78 -7.39
N LEU A 211 3.80 2.60 -7.98
CA LEU A 211 3.81 2.46 -9.43
C LEU A 211 2.42 2.08 -9.95
N HIS A 212 1.99 2.81 -10.98
CA HIS A 212 0.64 2.71 -11.54
C HIS A 212 0.46 1.49 -12.45
N SER A 213 1.55 0.84 -12.87
CA SER A 213 1.51 -0.37 -13.69
C SER A 213 1.59 -1.63 -12.84
N PRO A 214 0.66 -2.59 -13.00
CA PRO A 214 0.76 -3.90 -12.37
C PRO A 214 2.00 -4.64 -12.85
N GLN A 215 2.90 -4.97 -11.93
CA GLN A 215 4.14 -5.68 -12.26
C GLN A 215 4.74 -6.38 -11.06
N LYS A 216 5.57 -7.38 -11.32
CA LYS A 216 6.44 -8.01 -10.32
C LYS A 216 7.84 -7.43 -10.41
N VAL A 217 8.57 -7.46 -9.32
CA VAL A 217 9.97 -7.05 -9.27
C VAL A 217 10.81 -8.22 -8.75
N GLY A 218 11.63 -8.80 -9.63
CA GLY A 218 12.45 -9.95 -9.29
C GLY A 218 11.65 -11.25 -9.09
N ARG A 219 10.80 -11.32 -8.07
CA ARG A 219 10.00 -12.51 -7.73
C ARG A 219 8.50 -12.26 -7.81
N GLU A 220 7.70 -13.33 -7.98
CA GLU A 220 6.24 -13.26 -8.12
C GLU A 220 5.55 -12.67 -6.88
N THR A 221 6.16 -12.78 -5.72
CA THR A 221 5.58 -12.35 -4.45
C THR A 221 6.03 -10.96 -3.99
N LEU A 222 6.76 -10.21 -4.83
CA LEU A 222 7.08 -8.80 -4.66
C LEU A 222 6.42 -8.03 -5.81
N ARG A 223 5.27 -7.39 -5.56
CA ARG A 223 4.40 -6.90 -6.63
C ARG A 223 3.81 -5.52 -6.38
N TYR A 224 3.72 -4.76 -7.46
CA TYR A 224 2.81 -3.62 -7.61
C TYR A 224 1.48 -4.11 -8.17
N CYS A 225 0.36 -3.64 -7.61
CA CYS A 225 -0.96 -3.93 -8.16
C CYS A 225 -1.38 -2.94 -9.26
N GLY A 226 -0.72 -1.78 -9.32
CA GLY A 226 -1.11 -0.67 -10.17
C GLY A 226 -2.33 0.10 -9.63
N THR A 227 -2.76 1.10 -10.38
CA THR A 227 -3.94 1.90 -10.04
C THR A 227 -5.24 1.22 -10.50
N PRO A 228 -6.36 1.41 -9.80
CA PRO A 228 -7.67 0.90 -10.24
C PRO A 228 -8.25 1.67 -11.43
N LEU A 229 -7.80 2.91 -11.66
CA LEU A 229 -8.17 3.77 -12.79
C LEU A 229 -6.93 4.29 -13.51
N LYS A 230 -7.08 4.67 -14.78
CA LYS A 230 -6.01 5.31 -15.55
C LYS A 230 -6.00 6.81 -15.31
N TYR A 231 -4.91 7.32 -14.77
CA TYR A 231 -4.75 8.73 -14.41
C TYR A 231 -3.90 9.52 -15.41
N SER A 232 -3.34 8.83 -16.43
CA SER A 232 -2.56 9.43 -17.51
C SER A 232 -2.84 8.76 -18.84
N PHE A 233 -2.66 9.49 -19.94
CA PHE A 233 -2.71 8.94 -21.29
C PHE A 233 -1.61 7.90 -21.54
N SER A 234 -0.47 8.00 -20.87
CA SER A 234 0.59 7.00 -20.95
C SER A 234 0.18 5.63 -20.43
N GLU A 235 -0.84 5.57 -19.55
CA GLU A 235 -1.40 4.34 -19.00
C GLU A 235 -2.44 3.68 -19.94
N ALA A 236 -2.83 4.33 -21.03
CA ALA A 236 -3.93 3.89 -21.90
C ALA A 236 -3.73 2.48 -22.50
N GLY A 237 -2.48 2.07 -22.74
CA GLY A 237 -2.13 0.75 -23.26
C GLY A 237 -1.99 -0.35 -22.21
N GLN A 238 -2.09 -0.03 -20.92
CA GLN A 238 -1.92 -1.00 -19.85
C GLN A 238 -3.21 -1.79 -19.61
N CYS A 239 -3.08 -3.11 -19.48
CA CYS A 239 -4.18 -3.95 -19.00
C CYS A 239 -4.32 -3.73 -17.50
N LEU A 240 -5.47 -3.20 -17.08
CA LEU A 240 -5.79 -3.10 -15.66
C LEU A 240 -5.96 -4.50 -15.10
N SER A 241 -5.08 -4.89 -14.20
CA SER A 241 -5.36 -5.97 -13.26
C SER A 241 -6.05 -5.33 -12.06
N LEU A 242 -7.38 -5.22 -12.11
CA LEU A 242 -8.17 -4.63 -11.05
C LEU A 242 -7.98 -5.32 -9.71
N ILE A 243 -7.54 -6.58 -9.71
CA ILE A 243 -7.40 -7.36 -8.49
C ILE A 243 -6.21 -8.30 -8.59
N HIS A 244 -5.28 -8.11 -7.67
CA HIS A 244 -4.29 -9.11 -7.35
C HIS A 244 -4.74 -9.84 -6.08
N ILE A 245 -5.23 -11.07 -6.26
CA ILE A 245 -5.49 -11.97 -5.15
C ILE A 245 -4.21 -12.76 -4.95
N SER A 246 -3.57 -12.56 -3.80
CA SER A 246 -2.33 -13.23 -3.47
C SER A 246 -2.54 -14.23 -2.33
N GLU A 247 -2.07 -15.43 -2.53
CA GLU A 247 -1.96 -16.44 -1.47
C GLU A 247 -0.48 -16.52 -1.07
N PRO A 248 -0.08 -16.03 0.13
CA PRO A 248 1.27 -16.28 0.61
C PRO A 248 1.51 -17.79 0.65
N THR A 249 2.46 -18.26 -0.17
CA THR A 249 2.82 -19.69 -0.21
C THR A 249 3.88 -19.98 0.82
N ARG A 250 3.70 -21.06 1.58
CA ARG A 250 4.73 -21.58 2.47
C ARG A 250 5.96 -21.95 1.65
N ARG A 251 7.15 -21.50 2.08
CA ARG A 251 8.43 -22.04 1.64
C ARG A 251 8.67 -23.45 2.22
#